data_769bfa4460a66ecf75dc5afa2425edcc
#
_entry.id   769bfa4460a66ecf75dc5afa2425edcc
#
_cell.length_a   1.000
_cell.length_b   1.000
_cell.length_c   1.000
_cell.angle_alpha   90.00
_cell.angle_beta   90.00
_cell.angle_gamma   90.00
#
_symmetry.space_group_name_H-M   'P 1'
#
loop_
_entity.id
_entity.type
_entity.pdbx_description
1 polymer ?
#
loop_
_entity_poly.entity_id
_entity_poly.type
_entity_poly.pdbx_seq_one_letter_code
_entity_poly.pdbx_strand_id
1 'polypeptide(L)'
;MIRSIEQSDHDQILDLNQNALDAVGSLDNEDLSLLVKKADQAIVVDTDGDVAGFVITLPQDADYDSSRFRWFADRYDEFVYLDRVIVSPDHRREGVGSKLYDELPEDVPVALEVYEHNDTSLKFHRSLGFRRVGELEHNGTVNVMMLRPAS
;
A
#
# COMPACT_ATOMS: atom_id res chain seq x y z
N MET A 1 -15.57 7.34 -7.31
CA MET A 1 -16.28 6.25 -6.60
C MET A 1 -15.30 5.19 -6.13
N ILE A 2 -15.42 4.77 -4.88
CA ILE A 2 -14.56 3.71 -4.33
C ILE A 2 -15.28 2.38 -4.48
N ARG A 3 -14.57 1.38 -4.98
CA ARG A 3 -15.12 0.02 -5.15
C ARG A 3 -13.99 -1.01 -5.09
N SER A 4 -14.38 -2.28 -5.00
CA SER A 4 -13.41 -3.38 -5.01
C SER A 4 -12.73 -3.50 -6.38
N ILE A 5 -11.48 -3.97 -6.36
CA ILE A 5 -10.73 -4.28 -7.59
C ILE A 5 -11.45 -5.42 -8.33
N GLU A 6 -11.65 -5.23 -9.63
CA GLU A 6 -12.19 -6.24 -10.52
C GLU A 6 -11.13 -6.71 -11.51
N GLN A 7 -11.33 -7.86 -12.13
CA GLN A 7 -10.40 -8.41 -13.13
C GLN A 7 -10.16 -7.41 -14.28
N SER A 8 -11.18 -6.66 -14.66
CA SER A 8 -11.07 -5.66 -15.73
C SER A 8 -10.18 -4.46 -15.36
N ASP A 9 -9.84 -4.29 -14.08
CA ASP A 9 -8.96 -3.22 -13.61
C ASP A 9 -7.48 -3.60 -13.69
N HIS A 10 -7.16 -4.88 -13.84
CA HIS A 10 -5.79 -5.38 -13.69
C HIS A 10 -4.80 -4.70 -14.64
N ASP A 11 -5.17 -4.50 -15.90
CA ASP A 11 -4.28 -3.87 -16.88
C ASP A 11 -3.90 -2.44 -16.47
N GLN A 12 -4.87 -1.64 -16.03
CA GLN A 12 -4.60 -0.28 -15.57
C GLN A 12 -3.77 -0.26 -14.29
N ILE A 13 -4.07 -1.18 -13.36
CA ILE A 13 -3.32 -1.30 -12.10
C ILE A 13 -1.87 -1.66 -12.38
N LEU A 14 -1.62 -2.63 -13.28
CA LEU A 14 -0.26 -3.01 -13.64
C LEU A 14 0.50 -1.87 -14.30
N ASP A 15 -0.16 -1.11 -15.18
CA ASP A 15 0.46 0.06 -15.80
C ASP A 15 0.85 1.11 -14.74
N LEU A 16 -0.02 1.39 -13.80
CA LEU A 16 0.28 2.32 -12.71
C LEU A 16 1.45 1.82 -11.86
N ASN A 17 1.45 0.53 -11.54
CA ASN A 17 2.50 -0.08 -10.73
C ASN A 17 3.86 -0.01 -11.42
N GLN A 18 3.92 -0.39 -12.69
CA GLN A 18 5.18 -0.43 -13.43
C GLN A 18 5.74 0.97 -13.72
N ASN A 19 4.91 2.01 -13.64
CA ASN A 19 5.35 3.40 -13.74
C ASN A 19 5.71 4.01 -12.38
N ALA A 20 5.63 3.24 -11.29
CA ALA A 20 5.92 3.70 -9.93
C ALA A 20 7.01 2.85 -9.25
N LEU A 21 7.90 2.23 -10.00
CA LEU A 21 8.93 1.34 -9.47
C LEU A 21 9.98 2.04 -8.62
N ASP A 22 10.01 3.36 -8.63
CA ASP A 22 10.82 4.16 -7.70
C ASP A 22 10.25 4.15 -6.27
N ALA A 23 9.00 3.72 -6.10
CA ALA A 23 8.32 3.69 -4.81
C ALA A 23 7.79 2.31 -4.41
N VAL A 24 7.53 1.42 -5.36
CA VAL A 24 6.96 0.08 -5.11
C VAL A 24 7.70 -0.98 -5.90
N GLY A 25 7.59 -2.24 -5.46
CA GLY A 25 8.16 -3.37 -6.18
C GLY A 25 7.40 -3.70 -7.46
N SER A 26 8.09 -4.35 -8.40
CA SER A 26 7.49 -4.82 -9.65
C SER A 26 6.36 -5.82 -9.39
N LEU A 27 5.38 -5.84 -10.29
CA LEU A 27 4.20 -6.66 -10.14
C LEU A 27 3.76 -7.15 -11.52
N ASP A 28 3.57 -8.45 -11.67
CA ASP A 28 2.98 -9.01 -12.90
C ASP A 28 1.52 -9.42 -12.63
N ASN A 29 0.84 -9.90 -13.66
CA ASN A 29 -0.58 -10.25 -13.56
C ASN A 29 -0.84 -11.38 -12.55
N GLU A 30 0.04 -12.37 -12.49
CA GLU A 30 -0.09 -13.47 -11.53
C GLU A 30 0.10 -12.97 -10.10
N ASP A 31 1.10 -12.13 -9.87
CA ASP A 31 1.36 -11.51 -8.56
C ASP A 31 0.16 -10.70 -8.10
N LEU A 32 -0.41 -9.90 -8.99
CA LEU A 32 -1.57 -9.07 -8.67
C LEU A 32 -2.79 -9.93 -8.31
N SER A 33 -3.03 -10.98 -9.08
CA SER A 33 -4.15 -11.89 -8.80
C SER A 33 -4.01 -12.55 -7.43
N LEU A 34 -2.79 -12.96 -7.06
CA LEU A 34 -2.51 -13.55 -5.75
C LEU A 34 -2.69 -12.54 -4.62
N LEU A 35 -2.20 -11.31 -4.82
CA LEU A 35 -2.36 -10.24 -3.81
C LEU A 35 -3.83 -9.92 -3.56
N VAL A 36 -4.60 -9.76 -4.62
CA VAL A 36 -6.04 -9.47 -4.50
C VAL A 36 -6.77 -10.59 -3.78
N LYS A 37 -6.40 -11.84 -4.07
CA LYS A 37 -7.00 -13.01 -3.43
C LYS A 37 -6.70 -13.07 -1.93
N LYS A 38 -5.50 -12.66 -1.52
CA LYS A 38 -5.06 -12.68 -0.12
C LYS A 38 -5.44 -11.41 0.65
N ALA A 39 -5.87 -10.38 -0.04
CA ALA A 39 -6.06 -9.05 0.53
C ALA A 39 -7.16 -9.00 1.60
N ASP A 40 -6.94 -8.15 2.59
CA ASP A 40 -7.98 -7.70 3.51
C ASP A 40 -8.85 -6.65 2.79
N GLN A 41 -8.19 -5.69 2.12
CA GLN A 41 -8.85 -4.72 1.24
C GLN A 41 -8.08 -4.64 -0.08
N ALA A 42 -8.81 -4.63 -1.18
CA ALA A 42 -8.25 -4.40 -2.51
C ALA A 42 -9.26 -3.51 -3.24
N ILE A 43 -9.02 -2.21 -3.23
CA ILE A 43 -9.98 -1.21 -3.69
C ILE A 43 -9.34 -0.22 -4.66
N VAL A 44 -10.20 0.34 -5.52
CA VAL A 44 -9.82 1.39 -6.47
C VAL A 44 -10.70 2.63 -6.26
N VAL A 45 -10.16 3.78 -6.64
CA VAL A 45 -10.96 4.97 -6.89
C VAL A 45 -11.23 5.01 -8.40
N ASP A 46 -12.49 4.85 -8.76
CA ASP A 46 -12.94 4.84 -10.15
C ASP A 46 -13.46 6.24 -10.51
N THR A 47 -12.85 6.85 -11.52
CA THR A 47 -13.27 8.15 -12.03
C THR A 47 -13.65 7.97 -13.50
N ASP A 48 -14.94 7.83 -13.76
CA ASP A 48 -15.51 7.67 -15.12
C ASP A 48 -14.86 6.52 -15.91
N GLY A 49 -14.61 5.39 -15.25
CA GLY A 49 -14.02 4.21 -15.87
C GLY A 49 -12.50 4.14 -15.78
N ASP A 50 -11.83 5.23 -15.34
CA ASP A 50 -10.39 5.25 -15.10
C ASP A 50 -10.07 4.85 -13.66
N VAL A 51 -9.03 4.05 -13.49
CA VAL A 51 -8.48 3.78 -12.17
C VAL A 51 -7.61 4.97 -11.77
N ALA A 52 -8.17 5.85 -10.93
CA ALA A 52 -7.46 7.04 -10.45
C ALA A 52 -6.42 6.70 -9.39
N GLY A 53 -6.60 5.59 -8.69
CA GLY A 53 -5.67 5.07 -7.70
C GLY A 53 -6.19 3.77 -7.10
N PHE A 54 -5.33 3.08 -6.36
CA PHE A 54 -5.71 1.84 -5.71
C PHE A 54 -4.90 1.62 -4.44
N VAL A 55 -5.42 0.78 -3.55
CA VAL A 55 -4.71 0.31 -2.36
C VAL A 55 -4.96 -1.18 -2.16
N ILE A 56 -3.93 -1.89 -1.73
CA ILE A 56 -4.03 -3.31 -1.38
C ILE A 56 -3.45 -3.47 0.02
N THR A 57 -4.26 -4.02 0.93
CA THR A 57 -3.84 -4.35 2.29
C THR A 57 -3.95 -5.84 2.53
N LEU A 58 -3.12 -6.34 3.43
CA LEU A 58 -3.09 -7.76 3.80
C LEU A 58 -3.35 -7.90 5.30
N PRO A 59 -4.08 -8.95 5.71
CA PRO A 59 -4.23 -9.22 7.14
C PRO A 59 -2.92 -9.73 7.74
N GLN A 60 -2.77 -9.62 9.04
CA GLN A 60 -1.55 -10.01 9.76
C GLN A 60 -1.21 -11.49 9.61
N ASP A 61 -2.19 -12.33 9.35
CA ASP A 61 -2.03 -13.77 9.19
C ASP A 61 -1.96 -14.21 7.73
N ALA A 62 -1.78 -13.26 6.81
CA ALA A 62 -1.65 -13.58 5.39
C ALA A 62 -0.44 -14.49 5.13
N ASP A 63 -0.64 -15.46 4.25
CA ASP A 63 0.46 -16.27 3.72
C ASP A 63 1.15 -15.48 2.62
N TYR A 64 2.07 -14.63 3.01
CA TYR A 64 2.73 -13.68 2.11
C TYR A 64 4.24 -13.70 2.32
N ASP A 65 4.97 -14.11 1.29
CA ASP A 65 6.42 -14.24 1.34
C ASP A 65 7.10 -12.89 1.05
N SER A 66 7.22 -12.07 2.07
CA SER A 66 7.87 -10.77 1.99
C SER A 66 8.63 -10.52 3.29
N SER A 67 9.91 -10.14 3.17
CA SER A 67 10.73 -9.81 4.33
C SER A 67 10.17 -8.60 5.09
N ARG A 68 9.57 -7.66 4.37
CA ARG A 68 8.98 -6.45 4.96
C ARG A 68 7.72 -6.77 5.75
N PHE A 69 6.87 -7.63 5.20
CA PHE A 69 5.69 -8.12 5.91
C PHE A 69 6.10 -8.89 7.18
N ARG A 70 7.08 -9.82 7.04
CA ARG A 70 7.55 -10.63 8.17
C ARG A 70 8.17 -9.78 9.27
N TRP A 71 8.81 -8.67 8.93
CA TRP A 71 9.36 -7.76 9.93
C TRP A 71 8.30 -7.29 10.91
N PHE A 72 7.11 -6.95 10.41
CA PHE A 72 5.97 -6.56 11.26
C PHE A 72 5.34 -7.76 11.95
N ALA A 73 5.17 -8.88 11.24
CA ALA A 73 4.57 -10.09 11.81
C ALA A 73 5.38 -10.65 12.99
N ASP A 74 6.70 -10.48 12.96
CA ASP A 74 7.59 -10.93 14.05
C ASP A 74 7.50 -10.00 15.27
N ARG A 75 7.01 -8.79 15.13
CA ARG A 75 7.03 -7.76 16.18
C ARG A 75 5.66 -7.38 16.73
N TYR A 76 4.61 -7.57 15.96
CA TYR A 76 3.25 -7.13 16.33
C TYR A 76 2.26 -8.28 16.17
N ASP A 77 1.37 -8.41 17.14
CA ASP A 77 0.34 -9.46 17.13
C ASP A 77 -0.91 -9.05 16.36
N GLU A 78 -1.13 -7.75 16.22
CA GLU A 78 -2.31 -7.21 15.54
C GLU A 78 -1.91 -6.03 14.66
N PHE A 79 -2.14 -6.15 13.36
CA PHE A 79 -1.94 -5.07 12.41
C PHE A 79 -2.57 -5.44 11.06
N VAL A 80 -2.79 -4.42 10.24
CA VAL A 80 -3.09 -4.59 8.82
C VAL A 80 -1.87 -4.07 8.06
N TYR A 81 -1.38 -4.83 7.09
CA TYR A 81 -0.22 -4.44 6.30
C TYR A 81 -0.66 -3.80 4.99
N LEU A 82 -0.29 -2.54 4.79
CA LEU A 82 -0.52 -1.85 3.52
C LEU A 82 0.62 -2.21 2.57
N ASP A 83 0.36 -3.12 1.63
CA ASP A 83 1.37 -3.60 0.70
C ASP A 83 1.75 -2.53 -0.31
N ARG A 84 0.76 -1.86 -0.89
CA ARG A 84 0.97 -0.76 -1.82
C ARG A 84 -0.24 0.13 -1.99
N VAL A 85 0.03 1.40 -2.26
CA VAL A 85 -0.96 2.40 -2.64
C VAL A 85 -0.34 3.24 -3.76
N ILE A 86 -1.08 3.42 -4.83
CA ILE A 86 -0.61 4.21 -5.97
C ILE A 86 -1.75 5.13 -6.42
N VAL A 87 -1.40 6.39 -6.69
CA VAL A 87 -2.30 7.38 -7.28
C VAL A 87 -1.82 7.66 -8.69
N SER A 88 -2.73 7.61 -9.66
CA SER A 88 -2.40 7.91 -11.05
C SER A 88 -1.87 9.35 -11.18
N PRO A 89 -0.76 9.57 -11.92
CA PRO A 89 -0.27 10.92 -12.17
C PRO A 89 -1.31 11.83 -12.82
N ASP A 90 -2.24 11.26 -13.61
CA ASP A 90 -3.31 12.00 -14.28
C ASP A 90 -4.39 12.50 -13.32
N HIS A 91 -4.42 11.97 -12.10
CA HIS A 91 -5.42 12.28 -11.08
C HIS A 91 -4.82 12.87 -9.81
N ARG A 92 -3.60 13.38 -9.88
CA ARG A 92 -2.98 14.08 -8.75
C ARG A 92 -3.77 15.33 -8.42
N ARG A 93 -3.79 15.71 -7.13
CA ARG A 93 -4.50 16.88 -6.60
C ARG A 93 -6.03 16.76 -6.62
N GLU A 94 -6.55 15.55 -6.89
CA GLU A 94 -7.99 15.27 -6.82
C GLU A 94 -8.41 14.64 -5.49
N GLY A 95 -7.45 14.52 -4.54
CA GLY A 95 -7.74 13.93 -3.24
C GLY A 95 -7.85 12.42 -3.24
N VAL A 96 -7.36 11.75 -4.29
CA VAL A 96 -7.45 10.29 -4.43
C VAL A 96 -6.70 9.58 -3.31
N GLY A 97 -5.47 10.02 -3.01
CA GLY A 97 -4.68 9.42 -1.92
C GLY A 97 -5.40 9.51 -0.59
N SER A 98 -5.94 10.69 -0.26
CA SER A 98 -6.70 10.89 0.98
C SER A 98 -7.92 9.99 1.06
N LYS A 99 -8.64 9.81 -0.04
CA LYS A 99 -9.80 8.91 -0.09
C LYS A 99 -9.40 7.47 0.18
N LEU A 100 -8.27 7.02 -0.38
CA LEU A 100 -7.78 5.66 -0.16
C LEU A 100 -7.36 5.45 1.29
N TYR A 101 -6.62 6.41 1.88
CA TYR A 101 -6.20 6.31 3.28
C TYR A 101 -7.37 6.38 4.25
N ASP A 102 -8.43 7.12 3.91
CA ASP A 102 -9.64 7.19 4.73
C ASP A 102 -10.38 5.84 4.82
N GLU A 103 -10.16 4.95 3.85
CA GLU A 103 -10.76 3.61 3.85
C GLU A 103 -10.01 2.62 4.73
N LEU A 104 -8.82 2.97 5.21
CA LEU A 104 -8.04 2.08 6.08
C LEU A 104 -8.70 1.98 7.46
N PRO A 105 -8.60 0.81 8.12
CA PRO A 105 -9.20 0.64 9.43
C PRO A 105 -8.57 1.56 10.48
N GLU A 106 -9.39 2.07 11.40
CA GLU A 106 -8.93 2.92 12.50
C GLU A 106 -8.79 2.14 13.81
N ASP A 107 -9.43 0.97 13.90
CA ASP A 107 -9.48 0.15 15.12
C ASP A 107 -8.36 -0.85 15.22
N VAL A 108 -7.47 -0.89 14.25
CA VAL A 108 -6.30 -1.77 14.21
C VAL A 108 -5.10 -0.98 13.70
N PRO A 109 -3.87 -1.26 14.18
CA PRO A 109 -2.69 -0.60 13.65
C PRO A 109 -2.49 -0.90 12.17
N VAL A 110 -2.03 0.10 11.42
CA VAL A 110 -1.69 -0.05 10.00
C VAL A 110 -0.18 0.05 9.85
N ALA A 111 0.41 -0.96 9.21
CA ALA A 111 1.85 -1.06 9.00
C ALA A 111 2.19 -0.89 7.53
N LEU A 112 3.29 -0.21 7.24
CA LEU A 112 3.81 -0.06 5.89
C LEU A 112 5.29 0.29 5.93
N GLU A 113 5.95 0.24 4.78
CA GLU A 113 7.31 0.75 4.65
C GLU A 113 7.37 1.82 3.56
N VAL A 114 8.36 2.71 3.73
CA VAL A 114 8.67 3.77 2.77
C VAL A 114 10.17 3.75 2.53
N TYR A 115 10.61 3.87 1.28
CA TYR A 115 12.03 3.97 0.98
C TYR A 115 12.61 5.20 1.68
N GLU A 116 13.77 5.04 2.33
CA GLU A 116 14.42 6.10 3.12
C GLU A 116 14.64 7.37 2.30
N HIS A 117 14.96 7.25 1.02
CA HIS A 117 15.22 8.39 0.16
C HIS A 117 13.95 9.11 -0.33
N ASN A 118 12.77 8.58 -0.03
CA ASN A 118 11.50 9.17 -0.47
C ASN A 118 10.94 10.12 0.61
N ASP A 119 11.58 11.30 0.72
CA ASP A 119 11.21 12.30 1.73
C ASP A 119 9.76 12.75 1.64
N THR A 120 9.24 12.90 0.44
CA THR A 120 7.85 13.33 0.21
C THR A 120 6.87 12.33 0.83
N SER A 121 7.10 11.05 0.59
CA SER A 121 6.25 9.98 1.14
C SER A 121 6.38 9.88 2.66
N LEU A 122 7.60 10.01 3.19
CA LEU A 122 7.84 10.00 4.64
C LEU A 122 7.05 11.11 5.33
N LYS A 123 7.11 12.33 4.79
CA LYS A 123 6.39 13.48 5.35
C LYS A 123 4.87 13.28 5.27
N PHE A 124 4.41 12.79 4.12
CA PHE A 124 2.98 12.51 3.92
C PHE A 124 2.46 11.52 4.95
N HIS A 125 3.16 10.41 5.14
CA HIS A 125 2.74 9.39 6.11
C HIS A 125 2.78 9.89 7.54
N ARG A 126 3.80 10.70 7.90
CA ARG A 126 3.85 11.33 9.23
C ARG A 126 2.63 12.22 9.46
N SER A 127 2.20 12.95 8.44
CA SER A 127 1.02 13.81 8.55
C SER A 127 -0.26 13.03 8.79
N LEU A 128 -0.29 11.74 8.41
CA LEU A 128 -1.43 10.85 8.60
C LEU A 128 -1.36 10.08 9.93
N GLY A 129 -0.35 10.32 10.77
CA GLY A 129 -0.21 9.65 12.06
C GLY A 129 0.70 8.44 12.06
N PHE A 130 1.36 8.13 10.96
CA PHE A 130 2.34 7.05 10.91
C PHE A 130 3.64 7.49 11.60
N ARG A 131 4.24 6.58 12.35
CA ARG A 131 5.50 6.81 13.06
C ARG A 131 6.54 5.79 12.62
N ARG A 132 7.79 6.22 12.59
CA ARG A 132 8.91 5.31 12.34
C ARG A 132 9.07 4.37 13.52
N VAL A 133 9.08 3.06 13.25
CA VAL A 133 9.27 2.03 14.27
C VAL A 133 10.52 1.19 14.02
N GLY A 134 11.22 1.40 12.91
CA GLY A 134 12.46 0.71 12.61
C GLY A 134 12.91 0.91 11.18
N GLU A 135 13.90 0.12 10.79
CA GLU A 135 14.46 0.10 9.44
C GLU A 135 14.70 -1.34 9.01
N LEU A 136 14.63 -1.58 7.71
CA LEU A 136 14.97 -2.86 7.12
C LEU A 136 15.66 -2.63 5.78
N GLU A 137 16.88 -3.15 5.62
CA GLU A 137 17.54 -3.14 4.34
C GLU A 137 17.10 -4.36 3.53
N HIS A 138 16.67 -4.12 2.30
CA HIS A 138 16.22 -5.17 1.39
C HIS A 138 16.71 -4.84 -0.02
N ASN A 139 17.47 -5.76 -0.61
CA ASN A 139 18.04 -5.59 -1.96
C ASN A 139 18.82 -4.26 -2.12
N GLY A 140 19.60 -3.88 -1.10
CA GLY A 140 20.42 -2.68 -1.13
C GLY A 140 19.66 -1.38 -0.87
N THR A 141 18.38 -1.45 -0.59
CA THR A 141 17.54 -0.27 -0.29
C THR A 141 17.11 -0.30 1.17
N VAL A 142 17.27 0.82 1.86
CA VAL A 142 16.79 0.96 3.24
C VAL A 142 15.31 1.32 3.23
N ASN A 143 14.51 0.51 3.90
CA ASN A 143 13.09 0.76 4.10
C ASN A 143 12.87 1.30 5.51
N VAL A 144 12.17 2.43 5.63
CA VAL A 144 11.72 2.95 6.92
C VAL A 144 10.41 2.25 7.24
N MET A 145 10.42 1.50 8.34
CA MET A 145 9.24 0.76 8.79
C MET A 145 8.37 1.69 9.61
N MET A 146 7.10 1.83 9.22
CA MET A 146 6.18 2.79 9.83
C MET A 146 4.91 2.11 10.32
N LEU A 147 4.36 2.64 11.41
CA LEU A 147 3.13 2.12 12.00
C LEU A 147 2.23 3.28 12.43
N ARG A 148 0.95 3.19 12.08
CA ARG A 148 -0.09 4.06 12.61
C ARG A 148 -0.85 3.28 13.68
N PRO A 149 -0.83 3.68 14.96
CA PRO A 149 -1.54 2.94 16.00
C PRO A 149 -3.05 3.03 15.82
N ALA A 150 -3.76 2.08 16.42
CA ALA A 150 -5.22 2.14 16.48
C ALA A 150 -5.65 3.38 17.28
N SER A 151 -6.74 3.99 16.86
CA SER A 151 -7.31 5.14 17.57
C SER A 151 -8.40 4.73 18.57
#